data_0606bd9b0f7efb8a5e6d704a89327d0a
#
_entry.id   0606bd9b0f7efb8a5e6d704a89327d0a
#
_cell.length_a   1.000
_cell.length_b   1.000
_cell.length_c   1.000
_cell.angle_alpha   90.00
_cell.angle_beta   90.00
_cell.angle_gamma   90.00
#
_symmetry.space_group_name_H-M   'P 1'
#
loop_
_entity.id
_entity.type
_entity.pdbx_description
1 polymer ?
#
loop_
_entity_poly.entity_id
_entity_poly.type
_entity_poly.pdbx_seq_one_letter_code
_entity_poly.pdbx_strand_id
1 'polypeptide(L)'
;MLDQLTQLVQQFAGDAVVKNSAIPNEQNEDVINETSNSIFSGLQKIASEGGGEQLAALFQGKSIDSSNPVVQQLSQQLSGNLGEKFGLSSDTSSGVAGSMIPQILNSLVNKAKDPNDGSFQISDIINAVTGNSSQVSNIMDTISKYGTQFGLDQNADGKLDIQDVLVVTKSSGGIAGFIGKFFKSKK
;
A
#
# COMPACT_ATOMS: atom_id res chain seq x y z
N MET A 1 -6.17 -6.09 -5.35
CA MET A 1 -5.53 -5.18 -4.38
C MET A 1 -6.39 -4.85 -3.17
N LEU A 2 -7.66 -4.43 -3.31
CA LEU A 2 -8.51 -4.10 -2.14
C LEU A 2 -8.66 -5.31 -1.19
N ASP A 3 -8.91 -6.50 -1.71
CA ASP A 3 -9.03 -7.72 -0.89
C ASP A 3 -7.74 -8.03 -0.11
N GLN A 4 -6.58 -7.83 -0.73
CA GLN A 4 -5.27 -7.99 -0.07
C GLN A 4 -5.07 -6.94 1.03
N LEU A 5 -5.52 -5.70 0.77
CA LEU A 5 -5.49 -4.64 1.77
C LEU A 5 -6.43 -4.96 2.94
N THR A 6 -7.62 -5.50 2.66
CA THR A 6 -8.55 -5.93 3.72
C THR A 6 -7.94 -7.04 4.58
N GLN A 7 -7.28 -8.02 3.99
CA GLN A 7 -6.56 -9.05 4.74
C GLN A 7 -5.43 -8.46 5.60
N LEU A 8 -4.73 -7.45 5.08
CA LEU A 8 -3.71 -6.74 5.86
C LEU A 8 -4.33 -5.98 7.03
N VAL A 9 -5.44 -5.27 6.80
CA VAL A 9 -6.18 -4.53 7.83
C VAL A 9 -6.66 -5.47 8.94
N GLN A 10 -7.16 -6.67 8.59
CA GLN A 10 -7.59 -7.67 9.58
C GLN A 10 -6.48 -8.07 10.55
N GLN A 11 -5.22 -8.10 10.11
CA GLN A 11 -4.07 -8.43 10.98
C GLN A 11 -3.88 -7.41 12.11
N PHE A 12 -4.27 -6.16 11.89
CA PHE A 12 -4.12 -5.05 12.85
C PHE A 12 -5.41 -4.68 13.57
N ALA A 13 -6.54 -5.30 13.20
CA ALA A 13 -7.85 -4.99 13.77
C ALA A 13 -8.07 -5.58 15.18
N GLY A 14 -7.23 -6.51 15.63
CA GLY A 14 -7.46 -7.28 16.85
C GLY A 14 -7.72 -6.42 18.09
N ASP A 15 -6.80 -5.52 18.44
CA ASP A 15 -6.94 -4.69 19.64
C ASP A 15 -7.73 -3.40 19.36
N ALA A 16 -7.59 -2.83 18.17
CA ALA A 16 -8.21 -1.56 17.82
C ALA A 16 -9.71 -1.67 17.54
N VAL A 17 -10.16 -2.82 17.01
CA VAL A 17 -11.55 -3.05 16.59
C VAL A 17 -12.17 -4.21 17.37
N VAL A 18 -11.64 -5.43 17.24
CA VAL A 18 -12.29 -6.66 17.75
C VAL A 18 -12.40 -6.67 19.27
N LYS A 19 -11.39 -6.19 19.99
CA LYS A 19 -11.38 -6.11 21.45
C LYS A 19 -11.86 -4.75 22.00
N ASN A 20 -12.28 -3.86 21.13
CA ASN A 20 -12.73 -2.53 21.51
C ASN A 20 -14.21 -2.59 21.95
N SER A 21 -14.44 -2.45 23.24
CA SER A 21 -15.81 -2.52 23.80
C SER A 21 -16.76 -1.41 23.33
N ALA A 22 -16.22 -0.34 22.72
CA ALA A 22 -17.01 0.74 22.14
C ALA A 22 -17.49 0.40 20.71
N ILE A 23 -17.04 -0.72 20.13
CA ILE A 23 -17.47 -1.20 18.80
C ILE A 23 -18.26 -2.49 19.01
N PRO A 24 -19.54 -2.54 18.63
CA PRO A 24 -20.32 -3.77 18.67
C PRO A 24 -19.66 -4.86 17.82
N ASN A 25 -19.61 -6.09 18.32
CA ASN A 25 -18.94 -7.20 17.62
C ASN A 25 -19.51 -7.46 16.22
N GLU A 26 -20.82 -7.24 16.04
CA GLU A 26 -21.49 -7.37 14.74
C GLU A 26 -21.03 -6.31 13.71
N GLN A 27 -20.42 -5.23 14.16
CA GLN A 27 -19.88 -4.18 13.29
C GLN A 27 -18.38 -4.35 12.98
N ASN A 28 -17.70 -5.29 13.63
CA ASN A 28 -16.24 -5.44 13.48
C ASN A 28 -15.81 -5.63 12.01
N GLU A 29 -16.51 -6.48 11.27
CA GLU A 29 -16.21 -6.75 9.87
C GLU A 29 -16.45 -5.51 8.99
N ASP A 30 -17.54 -4.79 9.23
CA ASP A 30 -17.86 -3.58 8.49
C ASP A 30 -16.86 -2.46 8.79
N VAL A 31 -16.38 -2.32 10.03
CA VAL A 31 -15.32 -1.37 10.41
C VAL A 31 -14.01 -1.73 9.75
N ILE A 32 -13.64 -3.01 9.65
CA ILE A 32 -12.46 -3.48 8.94
C ILE A 32 -12.55 -3.16 7.45
N ASN A 33 -13.68 -3.45 6.83
CA ASN A 33 -13.92 -3.14 5.43
C ASN A 33 -13.89 -1.64 5.15
N GLU A 34 -14.51 -0.83 6.03
CA GLU A 34 -14.47 0.63 5.92
C GLU A 34 -13.04 1.17 6.09
N THR A 35 -12.25 0.59 6.99
CA THR A 35 -10.84 0.96 7.15
C THR A 35 -10.07 0.72 5.85
N SER A 36 -10.26 -0.43 5.21
CA SER A 36 -9.63 -0.78 3.94
C SER A 36 -10.05 0.18 2.81
N ASN A 37 -11.35 0.47 2.72
CA ASN A 37 -11.92 1.39 1.74
C ASN A 37 -11.41 2.83 1.97
N SER A 38 -11.34 3.28 3.21
CA SER A 38 -10.85 4.62 3.57
C SER A 38 -9.38 4.80 3.23
N ILE A 39 -8.54 3.80 3.48
CA ILE A 39 -7.13 3.83 3.08
C ILE A 39 -7.03 3.89 1.57
N PHE A 40 -7.72 3.01 0.86
CA PHE A 40 -7.64 2.93 -0.59
C PHE A 40 -8.12 4.23 -1.27
N SER A 41 -9.32 4.70 -0.91
CA SER A 41 -9.88 5.94 -1.45
C SER A 41 -9.09 7.19 -1.06
N GLY A 42 -8.53 7.21 0.15
CA GLY A 42 -7.67 8.29 0.60
C GLY A 42 -6.35 8.37 -0.17
N LEU A 43 -5.71 7.23 -0.44
CA LEU A 43 -4.53 7.18 -1.30
C LEU A 43 -4.85 7.61 -2.74
N GLN A 44 -6.00 7.20 -3.28
CA GLN A 44 -6.47 7.66 -4.60
C GLN A 44 -6.70 9.18 -4.62
N LYS A 45 -7.32 9.72 -3.57
CA LYS A 45 -7.54 11.17 -3.45
C LYS A 45 -6.21 11.91 -3.42
N ILE A 46 -5.26 11.50 -2.60
CA ILE A 46 -3.92 12.09 -2.54
C ILE A 46 -3.26 12.04 -3.92
N ALA A 47 -3.31 10.92 -4.62
CA ALA A 47 -2.76 10.79 -5.96
C ALA A 47 -3.41 11.77 -6.95
N SER A 48 -4.74 11.89 -6.92
CA SER A 48 -5.50 12.74 -7.84
C SER A 48 -5.31 14.25 -7.59
N GLU A 49 -5.03 14.63 -6.35
CA GLU A 49 -4.76 16.00 -5.93
C GLU A 49 -3.31 16.43 -6.15
N GLY A 50 -2.50 15.60 -6.82
CA GLY A 50 -1.10 15.90 -7.12
C GLY A 50 -0.13 15.53 -5.99
N GLY A 51 -0.56 14.76 -4.99
CA GLY A 51 0.25 14.32 -3.84
C GLY A 51 1.24 13.19 -4.16
N GLY A 52 1.69 13.07 -5.40
CA GLY A 52 2.64 12.03 -5.82
C GLY A 52 3.95 12.05 -5.02
N GLU A 53 4.46 13.23 -4.67
CA GLU A 53 5.64 13.35 -3.81
C GLU A 53 5.39 12.85 -2.40
N GLN A 54 4.19 13.09 -1.85
CA GLN A 54 3.81 12.59 -0.52
C GLN A 54 3.70 11.07 -0.50
N LEU A 55 3.12 10.48 -1.56
CA LEU A 55 3.07 9.03 -1.72
C LEU A 55 4.47 8.43 -1.91
N ALA A 56 5.31 9.05 -2.74
CA ALA A 56 6.70 8.62 -2.93
C ALA A 56 7.49 8.68 -1.60
N ALA A 57 7.25 9.69 -0.77
CA ALA A 57 7.90 9.84 0.54
C ALA A 57 7.61 8.68 1.50
N LEU A 58 6.44 8.01 1.38
CA LEU A 58 6.14 6.80 2.16
C LEU A 58 7.14 5.68 1.88
N PHE A 59 7.58 5.56 0.63
CA PHE A 59 8.53 4.52 0.20
C PHE A 59 10.00 4.90 0.43
N GLN A 60 10.29 6.15 0.82
CA GLN A 60 11.66 6.65 1.04
C GLN A 60 12.23 6.35 2.43
N GLY A 61 11.58 5.52 3.24
CA GLY A 61 12.07 5.15 4.57
C GLY A 61 11.90 6.24 5.64
N LYS A 62 11.15 7.30 5.36
CA LYS A 62 10.73 8.26 6.38
C LYS A 62 9.76 7.58 7.35
N SER A 63 9.77 8.03 8.60
CA SER A 63 8.86 7.52 9.62
C SER A 63 7.41 7.63 9.16
N ILE A 64 6.69 6.50 9.20
CA ILE A 64 5.26 6.43 8.96
C ILE A 64 4.58 6.44 10.34
N ASP A 65 4.56 7.62 10.93
CA ASP A 65 3.96 7.89 12.25
C ASP A 65 2.89 8.97 12.14
N SER A 66 2.34 9.39 13.28
CA SER A 66 1.28 10.40 13.34
C SER A 66 1.68 11.79 12.84
N SER A 67 2.98 12.06 12.63
CA SER A 67 3.47 13.34 12.06
C SER A 67 3.47 13.32 10.53
N ASN A 68 3.36 12.15 9.90
CA ASN A 68 3.37 12.00 8.46
C ASN A 68 2.06 12.57 7.85
N PRO A 69 2.13 13.46 6.84
CA PRO A 69 0.93 14.09 6.25
C PRO A 69 -0.07 13.08 5.68
N VAL A 70 0.40 12.01 5.06
CA VAL A 70 -0.47 10.95 4.53
C VAL A 70 -1.19 10.22 5.66
N VAL A 71 -0.47 9.90 6.75
CA VAL A 71 -1.07 9.28 7.95
C VAL A 71 -2.14 10.18 8.53
N GLN A 72 -1.88 11.49 8.67
CA GLN A 72 -2.85 12.45 9.20
C GLN A 72 -4.11 12.52 8.34
N GLN A 73 -3.95 12.66 7.03
CA GLN A 73 -5.07 12.77 6.10
C GLN A 73 -5.93 11.49 6.11
N LEU A 74 -5.31 10.31 6.06
CA LEU A 74 -6.03 9.05 6.10
C LEU A 74 -6.70 8.81 7.46
N SER A 75 -6.04 9.19 8.56
CA SER A 75 -6.62 9.07 9.90
C SER A 75 -7.83 9.97 10.10
N GLN A 76 -7.79 11.21 9.60
CA GLN A 76 -8.93 12.12 9.62
C GLN A 76 -10.10 11.59 8.80
N GLN A 77 -9.82 11.09 7.59
CA GLN A 77 -10.85 10.51 6.73
C GLN A 77 -11.50 9.29 7.37
N LEU A 78 -10.68 8.35 7.88
CA LEU A 78 -11.20 7.15 8.54
C LEU A 78 -12.01 7.52 9.79
N SER A 79 -11.49 8.41 10.64
CA SER A 79 -12.21 8.84 11.85
C SER A 79 -13.58 9.46 11.52
N GLY A 80 -13.65 10.30 10.47
CA GLY A 80 -14.92 10.85 9.98
C GLY A 80 -15.88 9.75 9.52
N ASN A 81 -15.41 8.85 8.67
CA ASN A 81 -16.25 7.74 8.15
C ASN A 81 -16.75 6.82 9.27
N LEU A 82 -15.92 6.53 10.27
CA LEU A 82 -16.32 5.69 11.40
C LEU A 82 -17.40 6.37 12.27
N GLY A 83 -17.28 7.67 12.49
CA GLY A 83 -18.31 8.44 13.20
C GLY A 83 -19.62 8.49 12.43
N GLU A 84 -19.57 8.79 11.13
CA GLU A 84 -20.76 8.95 10.28
C GLU A 84 -21.50 7.64 10.00
N LYS A 85 -20.76 6.57 9.69
CA LYS A 85 -21.35 5.29 9.25
C LYS A 85 -21.73 4.39 10.41
N PHE A 86 -20.95 4.40 11.49
CA PHE A 86 -21.13 3.47 12.62
C PHE A 86 -21.57 4.15 13.92
N GLY A 87 -21.69 5.47 13.91
CA GLY A 87 -22.10 6.23 15.10
C GLY A 87 -21.07 6.19 16.23
N LEU A 88 -19.80 5.90 15.93
CA LEU A 88 -18.75 5.85 16.93
C LEU A 88 -18.44 7.26 17.44
N SER A 89 -18.11 7.37 18.73
CA SER A 89 -17.70 8.65 19.30
C SER A 89 -16.41 9.16 18.63
N SER A 90 -16.18 10.46 18.64
CA SER A 90 -14.98 11.09 18.09
C SER A 90 -13.69 10.50 18.68
N ASP A 91 -13.69 10.23 20.01
CA ASP A 91 -12.54 9.64 20.70
C ASP A 91 -12.28 8.21 20.23
N THR A 92 -13.33 7.39 20.11
CA THR A 92 -13.22 6.02 19.61
C THR A 92 -12.74 6.00 18.16
N SER A 93 -13.37 6.77 17.29
CA SER A 93 -13.02 6.85 15.86
C SER A 93 -11.59 7.31 15.63
N SER A 94 -11.17 8.34 16.36
CA SER A 94 -9.79 8.87 16.29
C SER A 94 -8.78 7.89 16.88
N GLY A 95 -9.14 7.18 17.94
CA GLY A 95 -8.30 6.15 18.55
C GLY A 95 -8.06 4.98 17.61
N VAL A 96 -9.12 4.48 16.96
CA VAL A 96 -9.04 3.42 15.95
C VAL A 96 -8.17 3.87 14.78
N ALA A 97 -8.47 5.03 14.19
CA ALA A 97 -7.74 5.55 13.04
C ALA A 97 -6.27 5.80 13.36
N GLY A 98 -5.97 6.47 14.48
CA GLY A 98 -4.62 6.78 14.91
C GLY A 98 -3.76 5.56 15.26
N SER A 99 -4.39 4.48 15.71
CA SER A 99 -3.71 3.21 15.97
C SER A 99 -3.47 2.40 14.69
N MET A 100 -4.48 2.27 13.85
CA MET A 100 -4.44 1.34 12.71
C MET A 100 -3.69 1.91 11.50
N ILE A 101 -3.92 3.17 11.13
CA ILE A 101 -3.37 3.75 9.90
C ILE A 101 -1.85 3.68 9.84
N PRO A 102 -1.07 4.11 10.86
CA PRO A 102 0.38 4.02 10.81
C PRO A 102 0.88 2.58 10.67
N GLN A 103 0.26 1.63 11.39
CA GLN A 103 0.68 0.22 11.39
C GLN A 103 0.42 -0.43 10.02
N ILE A 104 -0.76 -0.19 9.44
CA ILE A 104 -1.14 -0.73 8.13
C ILE A 104 -0.23 -0.15 7.04
N LEU A 105 0.01 1.17 7.03
CA LEU A 105 0.89 1.79 6.04
C LEU A 105 2.34 1.33 6.18
N ASN A 106 2.86 1.19 7.40
CA ASN A 106 4.19 0.61 7.63
C ASN A 106 4.29 -0.81 7.08
N SER A 107 3.29 -1.65 7.35
CA SER A 107 3.25 -3.02 6.84
C SER A 107 3.13 -3.05 5.32
N LEU A 108 2.25 -2.23 4.75
CA LEU A 108 2.08 -2.11 3.30
C LEU A 108 3.39 -1.73 2.60
N VAL A 109 4.08 -0.72 3.12
CA VAL A 109 5.36 -0.25 2.57
C VAL A 109 6.46 -1.30 2.72
N ASN A 110 6.53 -1.98 3.87
CA ASN A 110 7.53 -3.02 4.09
C ASN A 110 7.30 -4.22 3.14
N LYS A 111 6.06 -4.63 2.96
CA LYS A 111 5.70 -5.70 1.99
C LYS A 111 6.00 -5.28 0.56
N ALA A 112 5.71 -4.03 0.19
CA ALA A 112 5.99 -3.50 -1.15
C ALA A 112 7.49 -3.40 -1.46
N LYS A 113 8.35 -3.29 -0.44
CA LYS A 113 9.81 -3.27 -0.56
C LYS A 113 10.46 -4.64 -0.51
N ASP A 114 9.72 -5.67 -0.05
CA ASP A 114 10.26 -7.02 0.03
C ASP A 114 10.18 -7.71 -1.34
N PRO A 115 11.30 -7.99 -2.00
CA PRO A 115 11.28 -8.63 -3.32
C PRO A 115 10.75 -10.07 -3.29
N ASN A 116 10.64 -10.67 -2.10
CA ASN A 116 10.10 -12.01 -1.92
C ASN A 116 8.59 -12.01 -1.60
N ASP A 117 8.01 -10.85 -1.28
CA ASP A 117 6.58 -10.69 -1.02
C ASP A 117 5.88 -10.12 -2.28
N GLY A 118 5.29 -11.01 -3.07
CA GLY A 118 4.53 -10.63 -4.27
C GLY A 118 3.11 -10.12 -4.00
N SER A 119 2.69 -10.01 -2.73
CA SER A 119 1.32 -9.60 -2.40
C SER A 119 1.06 -8.11 -2.62
N PHE A 120 2.09 -7.27 -2.46
CA PHE A 120 2.02 -5.83 -2.69
C PHE A 120 3.26 -5.37 -3.45
N GLN A 121 3.12 -5.08 -4.73
CA GLN A 121 4.18 -4.44 -5.51
C GLN A 121 3.92 -2.93 -5.58
N ILE A 122 4.99 -2.14 -5.55
CA ILE A 122 4.86 -0.66 -5.62
C ILE A 122 4.13 -0.25 -6.90
N SER A 123 4.44 -0.90 -8.03
CA SER A 123 3.75 -0.69 -9.31
C SER A 123 2.25 -0.95 -9.23
N ASP A 124 1.85 -2.03 -8.54
CA ASP A 124 0.44 -2.40 -8.41
C ASP A 124 -0.31 -1.41 -7.51
N ILE A 125 0.34 -0.96 -6.44
CA ILE A 125 -0.22 0.08 -5.55
C ILE A 125 -0.43 1.37 -6.35
N ILE A 126 0.58 1.82 -7.10
CA ILE A 126 0.51 3.06 -7.88
C ILE A 126 -0.57 2.94 -8.95
N ASN A 127 -0.59 1.87 -9.73
CA ASN A 127 -1.61 1.65 -10.75
C ASN A 127 -3.02 1.64 -10.16
N ALA A 128 -3.21 1.00 -9.00
CA ALA A 128 -4.50 0.94 -8.34
C ALA A 128 -4.98 2.28 -7.78
N VAL A 129 -4.06 3.10 -7.22
CA VAL A 129 -4.43 4.42 -6.67
C VAL A 129 -4.55 5.50 -7.72
N THR A 130 -3.89 5.38 -8.87
CA THR A 130 -3.96 6.36 -9.97
C THR A 130 -5.03 6.04 -11.00
N GLY A 131 -5.61 4.85 -10.97
CA GLY A 131 -6.67 4.44 -11.88
C GLY A 131 -6.27 4.47 -13.36
N ASN A 132 -5.04 4.11 -13.72
CA ASN A 132 -4.49 4.17 -15.08
C ASN A 132 -4.52 5.59 -15.73
N SER A 133 -4.51 6.64 -14.94
CA SER A 133 -4.47 8.02 -15.45
C SER A 133 -3.06 8.42 -15.91
N SER A 134 -2.97 9.49 -16.71
CA SER A 134 -1.69 10.10 -17.12
C SER A 134 -0.80 10.57 -15.95
N GLN A 135 -1.30 10.51 -14.72
CA GLN A 135 -0.55 10.81 -13.50
C GLN A 135 0.37 9.66 -13.08
N VAL A 136 0.15 8.42 -13.59
CA VAL A 136 1.04 7.27 -13.34
C VAL A 136 2.48 7.62 -13.70
N SER A 137 2.72 8.21 -14.88
CA SER A 137 4.07 8.59 -15.31
C SER A 137 4.71 9.61 -14.38
N ASN A 138 3.98 10.63 -13.93
CA ASN A 138 4.52 11.64 -13.03
C ASN A 138 4.88 11.08 -11.64
N ILE A 139 4.04 10.19 -11.12
CA ILE A 139 4.30 9.53 -9.83
C ILE A 139 5.45 8.52 -9.98
N MET A 140 5.46 7.76 -11.07
CA MET A 140 6.56 6.83 -11.38
C MET A 140 7.88 7.59 -11.59
N ASP A 141 7.89 8.71 -12.31
CA ASP A 141 9.09 9.54 -12.47
C ASP A 141 9.59 10.11 -11.13
N THR A 142 8.67 10.47 -10.24
CA THR A 142 9.01 10.95 -8.90
C THR A 142 9.58 9.82 -8.05
N ILE A 143 8.97 8.64 -8.07
CA ILE A 143 9.50 7.45 -7.39
C ILE A 143 10.81 7.00 -8.02
N SER A 144 10.97 7.11 -9.34
CA SER A 144 12.21 6.79 -10.06
C SER A 144 13.38 7.63 -9.60
N LYS A 145 13.21 8.93 -9.44
CA LYS A 145 14.26 9.83 -8.93
C LYS A 145 14.75 9.43 -7.53
N TYR A 146 13.92 8.79 -6.75
CA TYR A 146 14.24 8.37 -5.38
C TYR A 146 14.42 6.87 -5.24
N GLY A 147 13.84 6.08 -6.14
CA GLY A 147 13.78 4.62 -6.05
C GLY A 147 15.09 3.92 -6.37
N THR A 148 15.96 4.52 -7.19
CA THR A 148 17.33 4.02 -7.44
C THR A 148 18.17 3.93 -6.16
N GLN A 149 17.86 4.78 -5.17
CA GLN A 149 18.50 4.73 -3.86
C GLN A 149 17.99 3.59 -2.96
N PHE A 150 16.89 2.94 -3.35
CA PHE A 150 16.21 1.91 -2.55
C PHE A 150 16.24 0.51 -3.19
N GLY A 151 17.05 0.33 -4.25
CA GLY A 151 17.19 -0.97 -4.92
C GLY A 151 15.95 -1.40 -5.72
N LEU A 152 15.09 -0.46 -6.09
CA LEU A 152 13.94 -0.71 -6.95
C LEU A 152 14.31 -0.74 -8.44
N ASP A 153 15.46 -0.19 -8.80
CA ASP A 153 16.10 -0.29 -10.09
C ASP A 153 16.81 -1.66 -10.18
N GLN A 154 16.07 -2.63 -10.68
CA GLN A 154 16.52 -4.03 -10.74
C GLN A 154 17.45 -4.29 -11.93
N ASN A 155 17.37 -3.47 -12.98
CA ASN A 155 18.23 -3.57 -14.14
C ASN A 155 19.45 -2.61 -14.07
N ALA A 156 19.50 -1.74 -13.04
CA ALA A 156 20.55 -0.75 -12.79
C ALA A 156 20.78 0.24 -13.95
N ASP A 157 19.69 0.59 -14.69
CA ASP A 157 19.77 1.56 -15.77
C ASP A 157 19.54 3.02 -15.32
N GLY A 158 19.29 3.22 -14.03
CA GLY A 158 19.05 4.51 -13.39
C GLY A 158 17.64 5.05 -13.56
N LYS A 159 16.71 4.23 -14.05
CA LYS A 159 15.29 4.56 -14.21
C LYS A 159 14.44 3.47 -13.57
N LEU A 160 13.29 3.84 -13.02
CA LEU A 160 12.27 2.88 -12.63
C LEU A 160 11.22 2.82 -13.72
N ASP A 161 11.26 1.77 -14.51
CA ASP A 161 10.31 1.57 -15.59
C ASP A 161 9.77 0.12 -15.63
N ILE A 162 9.00 -0.16 -16.68
CA ILE A 162 8.41 -1.48 -16.87
C ILE A 162 9.45 -2.59 -17.04
N GLN A 163 10.70 -2.24 -17.33
CA GLN A 163 11.79 -3.19 -17.51
C GLN A 163 12.30 -3.72 -16.17
N ASP A 164 12.26 -2.90 -15.11
CA ASP A 164 12.57 -3.34 -13.75
C ASP A 164 11.56 -4.39 -13.26
N VAL A 165 10.29 -4.20 -13.58
CA VAL A 165 9.23 -5.18 -13.30
C VAL A 165 9.45 -6.48 -14.08
N LEU A 166 9.93 -6.40 -15.32
CA LEU A 166 10.23 -7.57 -16.14
C LEU A 166 11.47 -8.35 -15.66
N VAL A 167 12.45 -7.70 -15.03
CA VAL A 167 13.60 -8.38 -14.43
C VAL A 167 13.18 -9.21 -13.22
N VAL A 168 12.30 -8.69 -12.38
CA VAL A 168 11.76 -9.44 -11.22
C VAL A 168 11.00 -10.69 -11.67
N THR A 169 10.18 -10.60 -12.73
CA THR A 169 9.47 -11.77 -13.27
C THR A 169 10.41 -12.80 -13.90
N LYS A 170 11.58 -12.39 -14.42
CA LYS A 170 12.60 -13.30 -14.94
C LYS A 170 13.42 -13.97 -13.83
N SER A 171 13.66 -13.27 -12.74
CA SER A 171 14.47 -13.74 -11.61
C SER A 171 13.67 -14.68 -10.68
N SER A 172 12.37 -14.51 -10.58
CA SER A 172 11.47 -15.34 -9.76
C SER A 172 10.97 -16.63 -10.45
N GLY A 173 11.68 -17.15 -11.47
CA GLY A 173 11.32 -18.45 -12.07
C GLY A 173 10.11 -18.38 -13.02
N GLY A 174 9.84 -17.25 -13.65
CA GLY A 174 8.87 -17.14 -14.72
C GLY A 174 9.22 -18.07 -15.90
N ILE A 175 8.19 -18.55 -16.58
CA ILE A 175 8.09 -19.58 -17.64
C ILE A 175 9.33 -19.74 -18.57
N ALA A 176 10.14 -18.68 -18.75
CA ALA A 176 11.37 -18.72 -19.57
C ALA A 176 12.50 -19.58 -18.94
N GLY A 177 12.57 -19.74 -17.61
CA GLY A 177 13.53 -20.63 -16.97
C GLY A 177 13.20 -22.11 -17.15
N PHE A 178 11.93 -22.43 -17.39
CA PHE A 178 11.48 -23.80 -17.63
C PHE A 178 11.79 -24.28 -19.04
N ILE A 179 11.74 -23.39 -20.03
CA ILE A 179 11.99 -23.75 -21.45
C ILE A 179 13.48 -23.97 -21.70
N GLY A 180 14.37 -23.21 -21.04
CA GLY A 180 15.82 -23.34 -21.20
C GLY A 180 16.38 -24.69 -20.68
N LYS A 181 15.73 -25.32 -19.71
CA LYS A 181 16.14 -26.65 -19.19
C LYS A 181 15.76 -27.82 -20.09
N PHE A 182 14.69 -27.66 -20.87
CA PHE A 182 14.22 -28.74 -21.77
C PHE A 182 15.02 -28.83 -23.07
N PHE A 183 15.68 -27.73 -23.51
CA PHE A 183 16.48 -27.73 -24.73
C PHE A 183 17.97 -28.12 -24.55
N LYS A 184 18.43 -28.31 -23.30
CA LYS A 184 19.86 -28.64 -23.04
C LYS A 184 20.12 -30.12 -22.74
N SER A 185 19.15 -31.00 -23.00
CA SER A 185 19.32 -32.45 -22.82
C SER A 185 19.12 -33.20 -24.13
N LYS A 186 19.92 -32.89 -25.15
CA LYS A 186 20.25 -33.79 -26.27
C LYS A 186 21.54 -33.34 -26.92
N LYS A 187 22.64 -33.84 -26.40
CA LYS A 187 23.83 -34.23 -27.14
C LYS A 187 24.54 -35.30 -26.36
#